data_0c69ddc164c6406492df6abc331b0f81
#
_entry.id   0c69ddc164c6406492df6abc331b0f81
#
_cell.length_a   1.000
_cell.length_b   1.000
_cell.length_c   1.000
_cell.angle_alpha   90.00
_cell.angle_beta   90.00
_cell.angle_gamma   90.00
#
_symmetry.space_group_name_H-M   'P 1'
#
loop_
_entity.id
_entity.type
_entity.pdbx_description
1 polymer ?
#
loop_
_entity_poly.entity_id
_entity_poly.type
_entity_poly.pdbx_seq_one_letter_code
_entity_poly.pdbx_strand_id
1 'polypeptide(L)'
;MPSTFFGLNIAYTGLQAASVSLNTTGNNISNVETTGYSRQVVIQTAAAALRTNTTYGMAGSGVETTEIAQVRNKYYDLKYWNNNSELGNYSMKQYYMLQIENYFTETETVEGFGTIFSDMFSGLEEVYKNSGDTTKKDQFLSLAGNLTEYFGAMYTNLQKLQEDANAEIKSKADEINSIASQLSVLNKQINTIEITGVTANELRDKRALLIDQLSAIVDVEVTETPIYTTAGGNVESGTYTYSVTIAGGQSLVDGYEYNTLNCVARGSKVNQSDADGLYDIVWSNGLELNLYGKNLGGELKGLIEIRDGNNEEYFHGTVDSVDTDSTGVYTVSISAEADYLTDLNKCTLAESGEITLGNKEFNYTGWEYDSSTETYTFYLEQGEDPTQYVGKTAAIGTAVDYQGIPYYMAQMNEWVREFSQAMNEIELKAQDSYGNAAEVLFTGTNITDSDDPYMFADYYANLNSGSTVTKSSDDSYYKLTAANFSVNANMEADAGKFGTTADISDGEDAQDITEELLLVKSDKDKMSFRGCSAEEFLQCIISDVALSTRSATTFTNNYTNISSAITKQRLSVSGVDNDEEALNLVRYQEAYNLASKMIQVMTEIYDRLILETGV
;
A
#
# COMPACT_ATOMS: atom_id res chain seq x y z
N MET A 1 -36.50 62.10 16.58
CA MET A 1 -36.60 62.26 15.11
C MET A 1 -35.38 61.55 14.52
N PRO A 2 -35.49 60.79 13.44
CA PRO A 2 -34.30 60.38 12.71
C PRO A 2 -33.49 61.64 12.41
N SER A 3 -32.16 61.50 12.42
CA SER A 3 -31.27 62.61 12.02
C SER A 3 -31.67 63.12 10.63
N THR A 4 -31.53 64.40 10.37
CA THR A 4 -31.71 64.98 9.03
C THR A 4 -30.86 64.27 7.97
N PHE A 5 -29.75 63.67 8.38
CA PHE A 5 -28.84 62.85 7.51
C PHE A 5 -29.22 61.39 7.39
N PHE A 6 -30.40 60.97 7.86
CA PHE A 6 -30.83 59.58 7.87
C PHE A 6 -30.86 58.92 6.46
N GLY A 7 -31.36 59.63 5.45
CA GLY A 7 -31.38 59.18 4.07
C GLY A 7 -29.99 59.02 3.44
N LEU A 8 -29.04 59.87 3.83
CA LEU A 8 -27.66 59.80 3.41
C LEU A 8 -27.00 58.51 3.97
N ASN A 9 -27.30 58.19 5.25
CA ASN A 9 -26.77 56.96 5.86
C ASN A 9 -27.31 55.71 5.17
N ILE A 10 -28.59 55.66 4.78
CA ILE A 10 -29.17 54.57 4.01
C ILE A 10 -28.46 54.40 2.66
N ALA A 11 -28.23 55.50 1.94
CA ALA A 11 -27.53 55.48 0.66
C ALA A 11 -26.06 55.05 0.81
N TYR A 12 -25.40 55.48 1.88
CA TYR A 12 -24.02 55.13 2.20
C TYR A 12 -23.87 53.62 2.51
N THR A 13 -24.76 53.04 3.34
CA THR A 13 -24.74 51.60 3.63
C THR A 13 -25.01 50.79 2.36
N GLY A 14 -25.90 51.22 1.48
CA GLY A 14 -26.14 50.60 0.18
C GLY A 14 -24.92 50.67 -0.75
N LEU A 15 -24.19 51.79 -0.76
CA LEU A 15 -22.96 51.96 -1.52
C LEU A 15 -21.86 50.99 -1.03
N GLN A 16 -21.67 50.90 0.28
CA GLN A 16 -20.70 49.99 0.88
C GLN A 16 -21.04 48.53 0.54
N ALA A 17 -22.29 48.10 0.68
CA ALA A 17 -22.73 46.77 0.38
C ALA A 17 -22.51 46.39 -1.11
N ALA A 18 -22.82 47.31 -2.03
CA ALA A 18 -22.58 47.14 -3.46
C ALA A 18 -21.08 47.08 -3.77
N SER A 19 -20.23 47.89 -3.12
CA SER A 19 -18.78 47.88 -3.29
C SER A 19 -18.16 46.54 -2.83
N VAL A 20 -18.57 46.04 -1.65
CA VAL A 20 -18.11 44.73 -1.16
C VAL A 20 -18.52 43.61 -2.12
N SER A 21 -19.77 43.63 -2.61
CA SER A 21 -20.26 42.62 -3.57
C SER A 21 -19.51 42.66 -4.89
N LEU A 22 -19.20 43.85 -5.43
CA LEU A 22 -18.36 44.03 -6.62
C LEU A 22 -16.97 43.42 -6.46
N ASN A 23 -16.34 43.72 -5.33
CA ASN A 23 -14.99 43.19 -5.03
C ASN A 23 -15.01 41.68 -4.89
N THR A 24 -16.00 41.11 -4.22
CA THR A 24 -16.16 39.67 -4.05
C THR A 24 -16.40 38.98 -5.40
N THR A 25 -17.29 39.52 -6.25
CA THR A 25 -17.52 39.02 -7.60
C THR A 25 -16.27 39.12 -8.46
N GLY A 26 -15.51 40.22 -8.39
CA GLY A 26 -14.22 40.36 -9.07
C GLY A 26 -13.18 39.33 -8.60
N ASN A 27 -13.14 39.02 -7.29
CA ASN A 27 -12.29 37.98 -6.73
C ASN A 27 -12.71 36.59 -7.22
N ASN A 28 -14.01 36.28 -7.26
CA ASN A 28 -14.54 35.03 -7.81
C ASN A 28 -14.10 34.83 -9.27
N ILE A 29 -14.33 35.84 -10.13
CA ILE A 29 -13.94 35.78 -11.55
C ILE A 29 -12.43 35.57 -11.70
N SER A 30 -11.61 36.27 -10.90
CA SER A 30 -10.15 36.16 -10.98
C SER A 30 -9.62 34.77 -10.57
N ASN A 31 -10.37 34.04 -9.75
CA ASN A 31 -9.98 32.75 -9.20
C ASN A 31 -10.76 31.56 -9.79
N VAL A 32 -11.50 31.74 -10.89
CA VAL A 32 -12.32 30.67 -11.50
C VAL A 32 -11.51 29.42 -11.86
N GLU A 33 -10.26 29.60 -12.32
CA GLU A 33 -9.33 28.51 -12.68
C GLU A 33 -8.40 28.09 -11.51
N THR A 34 -8.53 28.74 -10.34
CA THR A 34 -7.68 28.43 -9.20
C THR A 34 -8.14 27.13 -8.53
N THR A 35 -7.29 26.10 -8.55
CA THR A 35 -7.58 24.80 -7.94
C THR A 35 -7.88 24.96 -6.45
N GLY A 36 -9.00 24.36 -5.99
CA GLY A 36 -9.41 24.39 -4.59
C GLY A 36 -10.13 25.67 -4.16
N TYR A 37 -10.28 26.67 -5.03
CA TYR A 37 -11.02 27.89 -4.72
C TYR A 37 -12.53 27.61 -4.62
N SER A 38 -13.16 28.14 -3.57
CA SER A 38 -14.61 28.07 -3.37
C SER A 38 -15.25 29.44 -3.61
N ARG A 39 -16.36 29.47 -4.37
CA ARG A 39 -17.13 30.70 -4.61
C ARG A 39 -17.48 31.38 -3.31
N GLN A 40 -17.26 32.71 -3.23
CA GLN A 40 -17.59 33.52 -2.09
C GLN A 40 -18.85 34.34 -2.37
N VAL A 41 -19.70 34.48 -1.37
CA VAL A 41 -20.92 35.30 -1.43
C VAL A 41 -20.98 36.26 -0.27
N VAL A 42 -21.49 37.45 -0.53
CA VAL A 42 -21.69 38.50 0.50
C VAL A 42 -23.04 38.32 1.17
N ILE A 43 -23.04 38.07 2.47
CA ILE A 43 -24.24 37.93 3.26
C ILE A 43 -24.67 39.34 3.73
N GLN A 44 -25.87 39.76 3.35
CA GLN A 44 -26.44 41.05 3.65
C GLN A 44 -27.75 40.92 4.43
N THR A 45 -27.94 41.74 5.43
CA THR A 45 -29.16 41.81 6.24
C THR A 45 -29.69 43.25 6.28
N ALA A 46 -30.99 43.40 6.49
CA ALA A 46 -31.53 44.72 6.74
C ALA A 46 -31.01 45.27 8.09
N ALA A 47 -30.42 46.47 8.07
CA ALA A 47 -29.96 47.09 9.30
C ALA A 47 -31.13 47.38 10.26
N ALA A 48 -30.87 47.39 11.57
CA ALA A 48 -31.89 47.53 12.60
C ALA A 48 -32.76 48.79 12.37
N ALA A 49 -34.08 48.60 12.20
CA ALA A 49 -35.01 49.71 11.93
C ALA A 49 -35.11 50.65 13.14
N LEU A 50 -35.07 51.94 12.85
CA LEU A 50 -35.22 52.98 13.88
C LEU A 50 -36.70 53.29 14.17
N ARG A 51 -37.05 53.30 15.44
CA ARG A 51 -38.39 53.73 15.88
C ARG A 51 -38.58 55.23 15.66
N THR A 52 -39.55 55.57 14.86
CA THR A 52 -39.95 57.00 14.65
C THR A 52 -41.13 57.30 15.51
N ASN A 53 -41.16 58.50 16.09
CA ASN A 53 -42.33 59.04 16.88
C ASN A 53 -43.41 59.64 15.97
N THR A 54 -43.50 59.12 14.74
CA THR A 54 -44.46 59.60 13.74
C THR A 54 -45.48 58.49 13.43
N THR A 55 -46.57 58.84 12.74
CA THR A 55 -47.67 57.92 12.41
C THR A 55 -47.28 56.72 11.54
N TYR A 56 -46.08 56.70 10.92
CA TYR A 56 -45.60 55.59 10.09
C TYR A 56 -44.65 54.63 10.84
N GLY A 57 -44.47 54.75 12.15
CA GLY A 57 -43.88 53.70 13.00
C GLY A 57 -42.38 53.53 12.87
N MET A 58 -41.92 52.39 12.35
CA MET A 58 -40.51 52.05 12.19
C MET A 58 -39.95 52.45 10.83
N ALA A 59 -38.79 53.08 10.79
CA ALA A 59 -38.09 53.42 9.56
C ALA A 59 -36.88 52.51 9.35
N GLY A 60 -36.76 51.93 8.16
CA GLY A 60 -35.61 51.10 7.78
C GLY A 60 -34.32 51.93 7.69
N SER A 61 -33.21 51.43 8.22
CA SER A 61 -31.94 52.16 8.34
C SER A 61 -30.87 51.75 7.32
N GLY A 62 -31.27 51.00 6.30
CA GLY A 62 -30.37 50.55 5.21
C GLY A 62 -30.03 49.09 5.27
N VAL A 63 -28.85 48.71 4.80
CA VAL A 63 -28.32 47.35 4.72
C VAL A 63 -27.03 47.24 5.54
N GLU A 64 -26.85 46.08 6.14
CA GLU A 64 -25.62 45.72 6.83
C GLU A 64 -25.01 44.49 6.13
N THR A 65 -23.72 44.56 5.80
CA THR A 65 -22.96 43.43 5.30
C THR A 65 -22.35 42.74 6.50
N THR A 66 -22.81 41.51 6.75
CA THR A 66 -22.44 40.77 7.96
C THR A 66 -21.21 39.87 7.74
N GLU A 67 -21.07 39.28 6.55
CA GLU A 67 -20.03 38.32 6.28
C GLU A 67 -19.79 38.13 4.77
N ILE A 68 -18.56 37.71 4.41
CA ILE A 68 -18.25 37.11 3.11
C ILE A 68 -18.03 35.61 3.38
N ALA A 69 -18.99 34.79 2.99
CA ALA A 69 -18.99 33.37 3.28
C ALA A 69 -18.63 32.54 2.04
N GLN A 70 -17.95 31.42 2.24
CA GLN A 70 -17.74 30.41 1.21
C GLN A 70 -19.02 29.62 0.93
N VAL A 71 -19.26 29.29 -0.33
CA VAL A 71 -20.32 28.36 -0.74
C VAL A 71 -19.70 26.97 -0.84
N ARG A 72 -19.84 26.17 0.20
CA ARG A 72 -19.28 24.83 0.28
C ARG A 72 -20.25 23.86 0.98
N ASN A 73 -20.21 22.58 0.59
CA ASN A 73 -21.04 21.55 1.19
C ASN A 73 -20.16 20.39 1.66
N LYS A 74 -20.02 20.26 2.98
CA LYS A 74 -19.21 19.21 3.65
C LYS A 74 -19.60 17.78 3.23
N TYR A 75 -20.85 17.53 2.85
CA TYR A 75 -21.28 16.21 2.39
C TYR A 75 -20.55 15.76 1.11
N TYR A 76 -20.33 16.69 0.16
CA TYR A 76 -19.58 16.37 -1.06
C TYR A 76 -18.09 16.26 -0.80
N ASP A 77 -17.55 16.98 0.19
CA ASP A 77 -16.15 16.85 0.61
C ASP A 77 -15.90 15.47 1.20
N LEU A 78 -16.74 14.98 2.11
CA LEU A 78 -16.65 13.63 2.68
C LEU A 78 -16.76 12.54 1.60
N LYS A 79 -17.69 12.68 0.66
CA LYS A 79 -17.78 11.75 -0.47
C LYS A 79 -16.53 11.75 -1.34
N TYR A 80 -15.96 12.91 -1.57
CA TYR A 80 -14.73 13.04 -2.34
C TYR A 80 -13.57 12.34 -1.64
N TRP A 81 -13.34 12.61 -0.34
CA TRP A 81 -12.26 12.02 0.43
C TRP A 81 -12.35 10.49 0.48
N ASN A 82 -13.53 9.95 0.78
CA ASN A 82 -13.72 8.50 0.81
C ASN A 82 -13.46 7.86 -0.55
N ASN A 83 -13.96 8.45 -1.64
CA ASN A 83 -13.72 7.93 -2.98
C ASN A 83 -12.25 8.10 -3.41
N ASN A 84 -11.60 9.19 -3.00
CA ASN A 84 -10.22 9.47 -3.36
C ASN A 84 -9.25 8.50 -2.67
N SER A 85 -9.54 8.11 -1.43
CA SER A 85 -8.83 7.07 -0.69
C SER A 85 -8.90 5.72 -1.42
N GLU A 86 -10.09 5.29 -1.84
CA GLU A 86 -10.24 4.04 -2.60
C GLU A 86 -9.55 4.12 -3.98
N LEU A 87 -9.65 5.27 -4.65
CA LEU A 87 -8.96 5.51 -5.92
C LEU A 87 -7.45 5.39 -5.75
N GLY A 88 -6.88 5.99 -4.69
CA GLY A 88 -5.46 5.89 -4.37
C GLY A 88 -5.01 4.45 -4.18
N ASN A 89 -5.74 3.68 -3.36
CA ASN A 89 -5.48 2.27 -3.11
C ASN A 89 -5.41 1.45 -4.42
N TYR A 90 -6.47 1.50 -5.22
CA TYR A 90 -6.51 0.69 -6.45
C TYR A 90 -5.58 1.20 -7.55
N SER A 91 -5.23 2.49 -7.57
CA SER A 91 -4.25 3.04 -8.50
C SER A 91 -2.85 2.49 -8.25
N MET A 92 -2.42 2.38 -6.99
CA MET A 92 -1.14 1.77 -6.64
C MET A 92 -1.13 0.27 -6.98
N LYS A 93 -2.18 -0.45 -6.61
CA LYS A 93 -2.33 -1.86 -6.98
C LYS A 93 -2.25 -2.06 -8.50
N GLN A 94 -2.97 -1.25 -9.28
CA GLN A 94 -2.91 -1.32 -10.73
C GLN A 94 -1.51 -1.10 -11.27
N TYR A 95 -0.82 -0.08 -10.77
CA TYR A 95 0.53 0.26 -11.22
C TYR A 95 1.52 -0.88 -10.99
N TYR A 96 1.57 -1.44 -9.78
CA TYR A 96 2.50 -2.52 -9.44
C TYR A 96 2.11 -3.86 -10.06
N MET A 97 0.80 -4.19 -10.10
CA MET A 97 0.34 -5.43 -10.72
C MET A 97 0.62 -5.48 -12.22
N LEU A 98 0.52 -4.36 -12.93
CA LEU A 98 0.93 -4.28 -14.34
C LEU A 98 2.42 -4.54 -14.52
N GLN A 99 3.28 -4.14 -13.59
CA GLN A 99 4.71 -4.43 -13.66
C GLN A 99 4.98 -5.92 -13.40
N ILE A 100 4.31 -6.52 -12.39
CA ILE A 100 4.40 -7.96 -12.12
C ILE A 100 3.92 -8.74 -13.35
N GLU A 101 2.78 -8.37 -13.95
CA GLU A 101 2.26 -9.01 -15.15
C GLU A 101 3.26 -8.96 -16.31
N ASN A 102 3.93 -7.80 -16.51
CA ASN A 102 4.94 -7.66 -17.55
C ASN A 102 6.16 -8.58 -17.34
N TYR A 103 6.55 -8.86 -16.11
CA TYR A 103 7.66 -9.78 -15.84
C TYR A 103 7.32 -11.23 -16.21
N PHE A 104 6.08 -11.66 -16.02
CA PHE A 104 5.65 -13.03 -16.36
C PHE A 104 5.15 -13.19 -17.80
N THR A 105 4.94 -12.10 -18.54
CA THR A 105 4.36 -12.17 -19.89
C THR A 105 5.41 -12.59 -20.92
N GLU A 106 5.10 -13.65 -21.67
CA GLU A 106 5.84 -14.07 -22.87
C GLU A 106 5.25 -13.41 -24.12
N THR A 107 6.10 -13.07 -25.06
CA THR A 107 5.71 -12.57 -26.40
C THR A 107 6.52 -13.30 -27.47
N GLU A 108 6.12 -13.17 -28.74
CA GLU A 108 6.89 -13.74 -29.87
C GLU A 108 8.36 -13.25 -29.94
N THR A 109 8.70 -12.19 -29.22
CA THR A 109 10.05 -11.57 -29.23
C THR A 109 10.74 -11.64 -27.87
N VAL A 110 10.05 -12.03 -26.82
CA VAL A 110 10.57 -12.16 -25.44
C VAL A 110 10.34 -13.60 -25.00
N GLU A 111 11.42 -14.37 -24.92
CA GLU A 111 11.40 -15.72 -24.38
C GLU A 111 11.09 -15.65 -22.88
N GLY A 112 10.18 -16.50 -22.43
CA GLY A 112 9.81 -16.64 -21.04
C GLY A 112 9.86 -18.09 -20.59
N PHE A 113 9.21 -18.39 -19.47
CA PHE A 113 9.24 -19.71 -18.86
C PHE A 113 8.83 -20.83 -19.83
N GLY A 114 7.72 -20.66 -20.56
CA GLY A 114 7.19 -21.73 -21.44
C GLY A 114 8.17 -22.13 -22.54
N THR A 115 8.81 -21.14 -23.18
CA THR A 115 9.83 -21.37 -24.20
C THR A 115 11.07 -22.02 -23.58
N ILE A 116 11.65 -21.45 -22.52
CA ILE A 116 12.87 -21.93 -21.86
C ILE A 116 12.67 -23.37 -21.31
N PHE A 117 11.53 -23.61 -20.66
CA PHE A 117 11.18 -24.91 -20.10
C PHE A 117 10.99 -25.98 -21.22
N SER A 118 10.31 -25.62 -22.30
CA SER A 118 10.12 -26.51 -23.45
C SER A 118 11.45 -26.84 -24.14
N ASP A 119 12.35 -25.86 -24.27
CA ASP A 119 13.67 -26.06 -24.86
C ASP A 119 14.55 -26.96 -24.00
N MET A 120 14.51 -26.82 -22.66
CA MET A 120 15.19 -27.72 -21.75
C MET A 120 14.72 -29.17 -21.94
N PHE A 121 13.40 -29.43 -21.98
CA PHE A 121 12.88 -30.79 -22.22
C PHE A 121 13.12 -31.28 -23.64
N SER A 122 13.17 -30.40 -24.64
CA SER A 122 13.62 -30.77 -25.99
C SER A 122 15.08 -31.19 -26.02
N GLY A 123 15.94 -30.54 -25.24
CA GLY A 123 17.33 -30.96 -25.01
C GLY A 123 17.41 -32.32 -24.35
N LEU A 124 16.57 -32.59 -23.34
CA LEU A 124 16.48 -33.90 -22.68
C LEU A 124 15.98 -35.02 -23.62
N GLU A 125 15.02 -34.70 -24.52
CA GLU A 125 14.59 -35.63 -25.58
C GLU A 125 15.73 -35.99 -26.55
N GLU A 126 16.64 -35.07 -26.84
CA GLU A 126 17.83 -35.35 -27.67
C GLU A 126 18.84 -36.25 -26.91
N VAL A 127 18.99 -36.08 -25.58
CA VAL A 127 19.75 -37.02 -24.74
C VAL A 127 19.09 -38.40 -24.74
N TYR A 128 17.76 -38.47 -24.59
CA TYR A 128 17.01 -39.72 -24.65
C TYR A 128 17.27 -40.51 -25.94
N LYS A 129 17.34 -39.83 -27.09
CA LYS A 129 17.63 -40.47 -28.39
C LYS A 129 19.09 -40.85 -28.56
N ASN A 130 20.01 -40.24 -27.81
CA ASN A 130 21.47 -40.44 -27.94
C ASN A 130 22.13 -40.37 -26.55
N SER A 131 21.78 -41.32 -25.69
CA SER A 131 22.13 -41.31 -24.25
C SER A 131 23.65 -41.36 -23.96
N GLY A 132 24.43 -41.96 -24.87
CA GLY A 132 25.90 -41.97 -24.79
C GLY A 132 26.62 -40.72 -25.28
N ASP A 133 25.90 -39.74 -25.92
CA ASP A 133 26.54 -38.54 -26.48
C ASP A 133 26.70 -37.43 -25.43
N THR A 134 27.92 -37.23 -24.93
CA THR A 134 28.25 -36.18 -23.95
C THR A 134 27.96 -34.78 -24.46
N THR A 135 27.99 -34.51 -25.77
CA THR A 135 27.64 -33.21 -26.34
C THR A 135 26.14 -32.90 -26.17
N LYS A 136 25.29 -33.94 -26.27
CA LYS A 136 23.85 -33.79 -26.04
C LYS A 136 23.56 -33.58 -24.56
N LYS A 137 24.26 -34.26 -23.67
CA LYS A 137 24.18 -34.03 -22.22
C LYS A 137 24.61 -32.61 -21.86
N ASP A 138 25.72 -32.12 -22.41
CA ASP A 138 26.21 -30.73 -22.21
C ASP A 138 25.19 -29.70 -22.70
N GLN A 139 24.59 -29.94 -23.87
CA GLN A 139 23.52 -29.05 -24.39
C GLN A 139 22.28 -29.03 -23.45
N PHE A 140 21.86 -30.18 -22.93
CA PHE A 140 20.76 -30.25 -21.96
C PHE A 140 21.08 -29.50 -20.67
N LEU A 141 22.27 -29.67 -20.09
CA LEU A 141 22.71 -28.98 -18.88
C LEU A 141 22.76 -27.48 -19.08
N SER A 142 23.23 -27.02 -20.27
CA SER A 142 23.19 -25.60 -20.62
C SER A 142 21.75 -25.03 -20.69
N LEU A 143 20.80 -25.80 -21.25
CA LEU A 143 19.39 -25.41 -21.30
C LEU A 143 18.74 -25.44 -19.91
N ALA A 144 19.14 -26.36 -19.03
CA ALA A 144 18.74 -26.37 -17.62
C ALA A 144 19.29 -25.14 -16.90
N GLY A 145 20.53 -24.71 -17.20
CA GLY A 145 21.11 -23.47 -16.71
C GLY A 145 20.29 -22.22 -17.09
N ASN A 146 19.81 -22.15 -18.35
CA ASN A 146 18.93 -21.05 -18.77
C ASN A 146 17.63 -20.98 -17.93
N LEU A 147 17.08 -22.12 -17.52
CA LEU A 147 15.91 -22.16 -16.65
C LEU A 147 16.25 -21.60 -15.26
N THR A 148 17.41 -21.97 -14.70
CA THR A 148 17.81 -21.45 -13.38
C THR A 148 18.09 -19.94 -13.42
N GLU A 149 18.73 -19.45 -14.49
CA GLU A 149 18.93 -18.01 -14.70
C GLU A 149 17.61 -17.23 -14.83
N TYR A 150 16.61 -17.83 -15.50
CA TYR A 150 15.28 -17.22 -15.60
C TYR A 150 14.65 -17.00 -14.22
N PHE A 151 14.65 -18.03 -13.35
CA PHE A 151 14.10 -17.91 -12.01
C PHE A 151 14.87 -16.89 -11.14
N GLY A 152 16.20 -16.88 -11.24
CA GLY A 152 17.05 -15.88 -10.56
C GLY A 152 16.76 -14.45 -11.00
N ALA A 153 16.56 -14.22 -12.30
CA ALA A 153 16.20 -12.92 -12.84
C ALA A 153 14.80 -12.47 -12.37
N MET A 154 13.82 -13.38 -12.39
CA MET A 154 12.46 -13.10 -11.93
C MET A 154 12.43 -12.76 -10.43
N TYR A 155 13.14 -13.54 -9.61
CA TYR A 155 13.29 -13.27 -8.19
C TYR A 155 13.86 -11.86 -7.94
N THR A 156 14.97 -11.54 -8.63
CA THR A 156 15.64 -10.23 -8.51
C THR A 156 14.71 -9.08 -8.90
N ASN A 157 13.92 -9.25 -9.96
CA ASN A 157 12.96 -8.25 -10.41
C ASN A 157 11.83 -8.03 -9.37
N LEU A 158 11.28 -9.11 -8.80
CA LEU A 158 10.25 -9.02 -7.76
C LEU A 158 10.78 -8.40 -6.47
N GLN A 159 11.98 -8.79 -6.04
CA GLN A 159 12.63 -8.20 -4.85
C GLN A 159 12.90 -6.70 -5.06
N LYS A 160 13.38 -6.31 -6.23
CA LYS A 160 13.55 -4.90 -6.60
C LYS A 160 12.23 -4.13 -6.55
N LEU A 161 11.16 -4.73 -7.03
CA LEU A 161 9.83 -4.12 -6.99
C LEU A 161 9.32 -3.95 -5.55
N GLN A 162 9.65 -4.91 -4.65
CA GLN A 162 9.37 -4.80 -3.21
C GLN A 162 10.14 -3.64 -2.56
N GLU A 163 11.43 -3.48 -2.92
CA GLU A 163 12.24 -2.35 -2.48
C GLU A 163 11.69 -1.01 -2.96
N ASP A 164 11.25 -0.93 -4.23
CA ASP A 164 10.67 0.27 -4.82
C ASP A 164 9.35 0.64 -4.10
N ALA A 165 8.46 -0.34 -3.83
CA ALA A 165 7.24 -0.12 -3.05
C ALA A 165 7.57 0.34 -1.61
N ASN A 166 8.60 -0.24 -0.98
CA ASN A 166 9.07 0.15 0.35
C ASN A 166 9.59 1.60 0.38
N ALA A 167 10.36 2.01 -0.62
CA ALA A 167 10.83 3.39 -0.75
C ALA A 167 9.67 4.38 -0.97
N GLU A 168 8.67 3.99 -1.75
CA GLU A 168 7.47 4.81 -1.98
C GLU A 168 6.63 4.95 -0.70
N ILE A 169 6.49 3.90 0.12
CA ILE A 169 5.85 3.96 1.44
C ILE A 169 6.50 5.05 2.31
N LYS A 170 7.83 5.10 2.34
CA LYS A 170 8.55 6.15 3.07
C LYS A 170 8.25 7.54 2.52
N SER A 171 8.24 7.70 1.20
CA SER A 171 7.88 8.98 0.56
C SER A 171 6.46 9.43 0.93
N LYS A 172 5.50 8.51 0.99
CA LYS A 172 4.12 8.81 1.39
C LYS A 172 4.02 9.19 2.87
N ALA A 173 4.76 8.53 3.76
CA ALA A 173 4.84 8.92 5.17
C ALA A 173 5.42 10.33 5.35
N ASP A 174 6.46 10.69 4.60
CA ASP A 174 7.05 12.03 4.61
C ASP A 174 6.06 13.09 4.06
N GLU A 175 5.27 12.76 3.04
CA GLU A 175 4.22 13.63 2.49
C GLU A 175 3.10 13.86 3.52
N ILE A 176 2.64 12.81 4.22
CA ILE A 176 1.68 12.91 5.33
C ILE A 176 2.22 13.87 6.41
N ASN A 177 3.47 13.72 6.82
CA ASN A 177 4.11 14.59 7.82
C ASN A 177 4.15 16.05 7.38
N SER A 178 4.48 16.30 6.11
CA SER A 178 4.50 17.64 5.53
C SER A 178 3.10 18.27 5.55
N ILE A 179 2.08 17.52 5.14
CA ILE A 179 0.68 17.97 5.16
C ILE A 179 0.22 18.26 6.59
N ALA A 180 0.52 17.38 7.56
CA ALA A 180 0.17 17.56 8.97
C ALA A 180 0.74 18.87 9.55
N SER A 181 2.02 19.15 9.28
CA SER A 181 2.68 20.39 9.68
C SER A 181 2.00 21.64 9.06
N GLN A 182 1.68 21.60 7.77
CA GLN A 182 1.01 22.69 7.06
C GLN A 182 -0.41 22.94 7.61
N LEU A 183 -1.15 21.86 7.89
CA LEU A 183 -2.49 21.95 8.49
C LEU A 183 -2.46 22.62 9.87
N SER A 184 -1.49 22.25 10.72
CA SER A 184 -1.28 22.88 12.03
C SER A 184 -1.06 24.40 11.91
N VAL A 185 -0.19 24.82 10.98
CA VAL A 185 0.09 26.24 10.72
C VAL A 185 -1.16 26.96 10.22
N LEU A 186 -1.89 26.37 9.26
CA LEU A 186 -3.12 26.96 8.73
C LEU A 186 -4.21 27.07 9.81
N ASN A 187 -4.39 26.08 10.65
CA ASN A 187 -5.34 26.11 11.76
C ASN A 187 -5.06 27.32 12.70
N LYS A 188 -3.79 27.55 13.02
CA LYS A 188 -3.38 28.71 13.85
C LYS A 188 -3.66 30.03 13.15
N GLN A 189 -3.37 30.14 11.85
CA GLN A 189 -3.63 31.36 11.07
C GLN A 189 -5.13 31.64 10.96
N ILE A 190 -5.94 30.61 10.64
CA ILE A 190 -7.41 30.72 10.55
C ILE A 190 -7.97 31.22 11.88
N ASN A 191 -7.66 30.55 12.99
CA ASN A 191 -8.19 30.97 14.30
C ASN A 191 -7.72 32.36 14.73
N THR A 192 -6.50 32.79 14.34
CA THR A 192 -6.02 34.16 14.62
C THR A 192 -6.84 35.23 13.89
N ILE A 193 -7.32 34.94 12.70
CA ILE A 193 -8.18 35.83 11.92
C ILE A 193 -9.63 35.75 12.44
N GLU A 194 -10.16 34.56 12.62
CA GLU A 194 -11.57 34.31 12.91
C GLU A 194 -11.99 34.74 14.32
N ILE A 195 -11.06 34.81 15.29
CA ILE A 195 -11.33 35.38 16.62
C ILE A 195 -11.76 36.85 16.55
N THR A 196 -11.46 37.56 15.46
CA THR A 196 -11.89 38.95 15.24
C THR A 196 -13.29 39.05 14.64
N GLY A 197 -13.97 37.92 14.37
CA GLY A 197 -15.31 37.88 13.77
C GLY A 197 -15.30 37.92 12.23
N VAL A 198 -14.16 37.61 11.59
CA VAL A 198 -14.00 37.63 10.12
C VAL A 198 -13.67 36.19 9.66
N THR A 199 -14.26 35.73 8.56
CA THR A 199 -13.99 34.40 8.01
C THR A 199 -12.74 34.39 7.14
N ALA A 200 -11.83 33.43 7.36
CA ALA A 200 -10.55 33.30 6.64
C ALA A 200 -10.69 32.39 5.40
N ASN A 201 -11.50 32.80 4.41
CA ASN A 201 -11.93 31.97 3.28
C ASN A 201 -10.77 31.33 2.50
N GLU A 202 -9.76 32.11 2.09
CA GLU A 202 -8.63 31.60 1.30
C GLU A 202 -7.76 30.61 2.07
N LEU A 203 -7.64 30.77 3.40
CA LEU A 203 -6.90 29.81 4.23
C LEU A 203 -7.70 28.54 4.46
N ARG A 204 -9.02 28.63 4.58
CA ARG A 204 -9.93 27.49 4.64
C ARG A 204 -9.90 26.69 3.33
N ASP A 205 -9.82 27.34 2.16
CA ASP A 205 -9.65 26.69 0.86
C ASP A 205 -8.30 25.95 0.77
N LYS A 206 -7.20 26.57 1.18
CA LYS A 206 -5.88 25.92 1.25
C LYS A 206 -5.89 24.72 2.18
N ARG A 207 -6.51 24.83 3.36
CA ARG A 207 -6.66 23.72 4.29
C ARG A 207 -7.44 22.55 3.68
N ALA A 208 -8.52 22.86 2.99
CA ALA A 208 -9.34 21.84 2.33
C ALA A 208 -8.61 21.15 1.19
N LEU A 209 -7.79 21.88 0.42
CA LEU A 209 -6.95 21.30 -0.64
C LEU A 209 -5.90 20.31 -0.07
N LEU A 210 -5.31 20.64 1.09
CA LEU A 210 -4.39 19.73 1.79
C LEU A 210 -5.09 18.45 2.27
N ILE A 211 -6.35 18.56 2.74
CA ILE A 211 -7.14 17.36 3.08
C ILE A 211 -7.49 16.54 1.84
N ASP A 212 -7.80 17.20 0.71
CA ASP A 212 -8.03 16.52 -0.56
C ASP A 212 -6.78 15.71 -0.98
N GLN A 213 -5.58 16.28 -0.84
CA GLN A 213 -4.31 15.59 -1.11
C GLN A 213 -4.07 14.44 -0.12
N LEU A 214 -4.24 14.68 1.18
CA LEU A 214 -4.08 13.66 2.22
C LEU A 214 -5.01 12.47 2.01
N SER A 215 -6.24 12.72 1.56
CA SER A 215 -7.23 11.68 1.32
C SER A 215 -6.89 10.71 0.19
N ALA A 216 -5.98 11.07 -0.72
CA ALA A 216 -5.45 10.13 -1.71
C ALA A 216 -4.45 9.16 -1.08
N ILE A 217 -3.66 9.65 -0.12
CA ILE A 217 -2.54 8.91 0.48
C ILE A 217 -3.04 7.96 1.57
N VAL A 218 -4.01 8.42 2.39
CA VAL A 218 -4.55 7.65 3.53
C VAL A 218 -6.00 8.02 3.77
N ASP A 219 -6.77 7.12 4.38
CA ASP A 219 -8.14 7.42 4.80
C ASP A 219 -8.16 8.53 5.87
N VAL A 220 -9.02 9.53 5.69
CA VAL A 220 -9.06 10.73 6.53
C VAL A 220 -10.46 10.98 7.11
N GLU A 221 -10.50 11.31 8.39
CA GLU A 221 -11.70 11.83 9.04
C GLU A 221 -11.42 13.20 9.65
N VAL A 222 -12.32 14.16 9.37
CA VAL A 222 -12.17 15.55 9.79
C VAL A 222 -13.30 15.95 10.72
N THR A 223 -12.93 16.50 11.88
CA THR A 223 -13.86 17.04 12.87
C THR A 223 -13.54 18.49 13.17
N GLU A 224 -14.55 19.35 13.15
CA GLU A 224 -14.45 20.77 13.50
C GLU A 224 -15.39 21.06 14.68
N THR A 225 -14.84 21.40 15.83
CA THR A 225 -15.58 21.65 17.08
C THR A 225 -15.41 23.10 17.52
N PRO A 226 -16.51 23.82 17.85
CA PRO A 226 -16.42 25.19 18.30
C PRO A 226 -15.70 25.31 19.66
N ILE A 227 -14.89 26.34 19.82
CA ILE A 227 -14.23 26.66 21.08
C ILE A 227 -15.12 27.63 21.86
N TYR A 228 -15.42 27.32 23.12
CA TYR A 228 -16.23 28.13 24.01
C TYR A 228 -15.37 28.96 24.96
N THR A 229 -15.76 30.19 25.21
CA THR A 229 -15.10 31.05 26.21
C THR A 229 -15.61 30.72 27.62
N THR A 230 -14.70 30.55 28.57
CA THR A 230 -15.02 30.29 29.99
C THR A 230 -15.50 31.52 30.77
N ALA A 231 -15.34 32.71 30.22
CA ALA A 231 -15.56 33.99 30.93
C ALA A 231 -17.02 34.49 30.94
N GLY A 232 -18.03 33.69 30.69
CA GLY A 232 -19.42 34.14 30.66
C GLY A 232 -20.47 33.11 30.35
N GLY A 233 -20.18 31.84 30.60
CA GLY A 233 -21.04 30.73 30.17
C GLY A 233 -20.80 30.38 28.70
N ASN A 234 -21.36 29.29 28.22
CA ASN A 234 -21.17 28.69 26.88
C ASN A 234 -21.40 29.65 25.69
N VAL A 235 -20.55 30.68 25.55
CA VAL A 235 -20.54 31.57 24.40
C VAL A 235 -19.46 31.09 23.43
N GLU A 236 -19.83 30.81 22.20
CA GLU A 236 -18.89 30.45 21.15
C GLU A 236 -17.88 31.58 20.92
N SER A 237 -16.59 31.24 20.87
CA SER A 237 -15.52 32.23 20.66
C SER A 237 -15.42 32.69 19.20
N GLY A 238 -16.14 32.07 18.28
CA GLY A 238 -15.98 32.25 16.83
C GLY A 238 -14.79 31.50 16.24
N THR A 239 -14.05 30.72 17.06
CA THR A 239 -12.93 29.90 16.62
C THR A 239 -13.25 28.41 16.81
N TYR A 240 -12.54 27.56 16.06
CA TYR A 240 -12.79 26.12 16.04
C TYR A 240 -11.50 25.32 16.26
N THR A 241 -11.61 24.21 16.99
CA THR A 241 -10.61 23.16 16.96
C THR A 241 -10.88 22.30 15.74
N TYR A 242 -9.90 22.24 14.85
CA TYR A 242 -9.95 21.42 13.63
C TYR A 242 -9.03 20.23 13.82
N SER A 243 -9.60 19.04 13.91
CA SER A 243 -8.87 17.79 14.15
C SER A 243 -8.97 16.89 12.94
N VAL A 244 -7.86 16.27 12.58
CA VAL A 244 -7.73 15.31 11.47
C VAL A 244 -7.22 14.00 12.04
N THR A 245 -7.98 12.94 11.82
CA THR A 245 -7.58 11.58 12.16
C THR A 245 -7.40 10.76 10.91
N ILE A 246 -6.51 9.77 10.94
CA ILE A 246 -6.19 8.86 9.85
C ILE A 246 -6.27 7.41 10.33
N ALA A 247 -6.27 6.45 9.41
CA ALA A 247 -6.17 5.01 9.68
C ALA A 247 -7.12 4.53 10.79
N GLY A 248 -8.39 4.92 10.70
CA GLY A 248 -9.42 4.47 11.64
C GLY A 248 -9.46 5.23 12.97
N GLY A 249 -9.07 6.50 12.99
CA GLY A 249 -9.26 7.40 14.13
C GLY A 249 -8.01 7.76 14.91
N GLN A 250 -6.82 7.46 14.38
CA GLN A 250 -5.56 7.89 14.99
C GLN A 250 -5.30 9.37 14.71
N SER A 251 -5.02 10.16 15.73
CA SER A 251 -4.88 11.61 15.62
C SER A 251 -3.60 12.02 14.89
N LEU A 252 -3.76 12.64 13.71
CA LEU A 252 -2.65 13.24 12.96
C LEU A 252 -2.49 14.73 13.33
N VAL A 253 -3.58 15.49 13.34
CA VAL A 253 -3.59 16.91 13.72
C VAL A 253 -4.73 17.14 14.72
N ASP A 254 -4.44 17.81 15.82
CA ASP A 254 -5.44 18.28 16.79
C ASP A 254 -5.24 19.76 17.12
N GLY A 255 -6.05 20.59 16.48
CA GLY A 255 -5.91 22.04 16.57
C GLY A 255 -4.57 22.52 16.02
N TYR A 256 -3.64 22.86 16.91
CA TYR A 256 -2.31 23.39 16.55
C TYR A 256 -1.19 22.37 16.73
N GLU A 257 -1.48 21.23 17.33
CA GLU A 257 -0.54 20.14 17.53
C GLU A 257 -0.69 19.12 16.41
N TYR A 258 0.39 18.43 16.08
CA TYR A 258 0.38 17.36 15.10
C TYR A 258 1.36 16.27 15.48
N ASN A 259 1.05 15.05 15.08
CA ASN A 259 1.91 13.88 15.20
C ASN A 259 2.59 13.61 13.86
N THR A 260 3.74 12.95 13.91
CA THR A 260 4.48 12.54 12.72
C THR A 260 4.64 11.03 12.67
N LEU A 261 4.79 10.52 11.47
CA LEU A 261 5.07 9.12 11.17
C LEU A 261 6.57 8.96 10.91
N ASN A 262 7.18 7.91 11.46
CA ASN A 262 8.57 7.56 11.24
C ASN A 262 8.64 6.16 10.63
N CYS A 263 9.40 5.99 9.56
CA CYS A 263 9.68 4.69 8.98
C CYS A 263 10.91 4.09 9.67
N VAL A 264 10.74 2.94 10.29
CA VAL A 264 11.80 2.19 10.98
C VAL A 264 12.07 0.92 10.19
N ALA A 265 13.32 0.66 9.82
CA ALA A 265 13.68 -0.57 9.13
C ALA A 265 13.51 -1.77 10.07
N ARG A 266 12.86 -2.83 9.59
CA ARG A 266 12.76 -4.11 10.29
C ARG A 266 14.14 -4.67 10.57
N GLY A 267 14.33 -5.22 11.74
CA GLY A 267 15.58 -5.88 12.12
C GLY A 267 15.73 -7.28 11.54
N SER A 268 14.61 -7.92 11.17
CA SER A 268 14.52 -9.27 10.65
C SER A 268 13.55 -9.35 9.47
N LYS A 269 13.68 -10.39 8.66
CA LYS A 269 12.74 -10.72 7.57
C LYS A 269 11.52 -11.43 8.15
N VAL A 270 10.36 -11.18 7.56
CA VAL A 270 9.15 -11.98 7.84
C VAL A 270 9.18 -13.24 7.00
N ASN A 271 9.42 -13.09 5.69
CA ASN A 271 9.57 -14.22 4.77
C ASN A 271 11.04 -14.37 4.34
N GLN A 272 11.46 -15.60 4.06
CA GLN A 272 12.81 -15.92 3.60
C GLN A 272 13.24 -15.07 2.39
N SER A 273 12.32 -14.80 1.47
CA SER A 273 12.56 -14.10 0.21
C SER A 273 12.37 -12.58 0.28
N ASP A 274 11.95 -12.03 1.42
CA ASP A 274 11.77 -10.58 1.56
C ASP A 274 13.08 -9.81 1.34
N ALA A 275 12.98 -8.61 0.84
CA ALA A 275 14.09 -7.66 0.81
C ALA A 275 14.50 -7.25 2.24
N ASP A 276 15.77 -6.91 2.42
CA ASP A 276 16.28 -6.44 3.71
C ASP A 276 15.79 -5.03 4.03
N GLY A 277 15.50 -4.77 5.30
CA GLY A 277 15.22 -3.42 5.79
C GLY A 277 13.89 -2.83 5.32
N LEU A 278 12.87 -3.65 5.11
CA LEU A 278 11.50 -3.18 4.88
C LEU A 278 11.03 -2.34 6.08
N TYR A 279 10.27 -1.27 5.82
CA TYR A 279 9.87 -0.32 6.85
C TYR A 279 8.58 -0.71 7.55
N ASP A 280 8.59 -0.63 8.89
CA ASP A 280 7.41 -0.43 9.69
C ASP A 280 7.20 1.06 9.94
N ILE A 281 5.94 1.48 10.09
CA ILE A 281 5.60 2.87 10.34
C ILE A 281 5.18 3.02 11.79
N VAL A 282 5.87 3.90 12.51
CA VAL A 282 5.57 4.21 13.90
C VAL A 282 5.25 5.69 14.07
N TRP A 283 4.36 6.00 14.99
CA TRP A 283 4.09 7.37 15.39
C TRP A 283 5.28 7.97 16.16
N SER A 284 5.35 9.29 16.19
CA SER A 284 6.36 10.03 16.97
C SER A 284 6.40 9.71 18.47
N ASN A 285 5.32 9.13 19.01
CA ASN A 285 5.23 8.65 20.39
C ASN A 285 5.68 7.20 20.57
N GLY A 286 6.16 6.53 19.51
CA GLY A 286 6.64 5.15 19.51
C GLY A 286 5.54 4.08 19.38
N LEU A 287 4.28 4.45 19.20
CA LEU A 287 3.21 3.50 18.90
C LEU A 287 3.23 3.13 17.41
N GLU A 288 2.99 1.87 17.11
CA GLU A 288 2.89 1.40 15.72
C GLU A 288 1.63 1.91 15.03
N LEU A 289 1.77 2.25 13.74
CA LEU A 289 0.64 2.44 12.86
C LEU A 289 0.10 1.07 12.46
N ASN A 290 -1.18 0.82 12.64
CA ASN A 290 -1.78 -0.44 12.20
C ASN A 290 -1.85 -0.50 10.67
N LEU A 291 -0.78 -1.01 10.05
CA LEU A 291 -0.59 -1.07 8.59
C LEU A 291 -1.56 -2.04 7.91
N TYR A 292 -2.00 -3.08 8.63
CA TYR A 292 -2.86 -4.14 8.10
C TYR A 292 -4.33 -3.97 8.51
N GLY A 293 -4.65 -2.84 9.14
CA GLY A 293 -6.01 -2.52 9.56
C GLY A 293 -6.94 -2.27 8.37
N LYS A 294 -8.20 -2.72 8.48
CA LYS A 294 -9.22 -2.50 7.44
C LYS A 294 -9.49 -1.01 7.14
N ASN A 295 -9.14 -0.14 8.09
CA ASN A 295 -9.37 1.30 8.02
C ASN A 295 -8.14 2.08 7.52
N LEU A 296 -7.06 1.41 7.13
CA LEU A 296 -5.97 2.04 6.41
C LEU A 296 -6.42 2.17 4.95
N GLY A 297 -6.66 3.34 4.45
CA GLY A 297 -7.05 3.58 3.06
C GLY A 297 -5.90 4.17 2.22
N GLY A 298 -6.24 4.62 1.03
CA GLY A 298 -5.37 5.40 0.17
C GLY A 298 -4.22 4.63 -0.48
N GLU A 299 -3.32 5.39 -1.08
CA GLU A 299 -2.12 4.87 -1.75
C GLU A 299 -1.26 4.05 -0.80
N LEU A 300 -1.18 4.45 0.48
CA LEU A 300 -0.40 3.75 1.50
C LEU A 300 -0.89 2.31 1.70
N LYS A 301 -2.20 2.09 1.75
CA LYS A 301 -2.77 0.75 1.82
C LYS A 301 -2.41 -0.09 0.61
N GLY A 302 -2.57 0.47 -0.60
CA GLY A 302 -2.22 -0.23 -1.85
C GLY A 302 -0.77 -0.66 -1.89
N LEU A 303 0.15 0.21 -1.46
CA LEU A 303 1.58 -0.07 -1.39
C LEU A 303 1.92 -1.18 -0.38
N ILE A 304 1.29 -1.17 0.80
CA ILE A 304 1.50 -2.19 1.83
C ILE A 304 0.97 -3.54 1.36
N GLU A 305 -0.22 -3.59 0.77
CA GLU A 305 -0.79 -4.83 0.24
C GLU A 305 0.04 -5.40 -0.92
N ILE A 306 0.68 -4.57 -1.74
CA ILE A 306 1.63 -5.02 -2.76
C ILE A 306 2.92 -5.53 -2.13
N ARG A 307 3.50 -4.79 -1.15
CA ARG A 307 4.79 -5.10 -0.55
C ARG A 307 4.75 -6.35 0.34
N ASP A 308 3.69 -6.49 1.15
CA ASP A 308 3.57 -7.50 2.21
C ASP A 308 2.45 -8.53 1.93
N GLY A 309 1.73 -8.42 0.81
CA GLY A 309 0.60 -9.30 0.47
C GLY A 309 1.00 -10.76 0.33
N ASN A 310 0.43 -11.60 1.18
CA ASN A 310 0.73 -13.03 1.29
C ASN A 310 -0.50 -13.93 1.05
N ASN A 311 -1.62 -13.38 0.55
CA ASN A 311 -2.85 -14.14 0.33
C ASN A 311 -3.37 -14.86 1.59
N GLU A 312 -3.21 -14.23 2.77
CA GLU A 312 -3.48 -14.79 4.10
C GLU A 312 -2.58 -15.99 4.49
N GLU A 313 -1.59 -16.36 3.69
CA GLU A 313 -0.63 -17.43 3.96
C GLU A 313 0.54 -16.88 4.79
N TYR A 314 0.51 -17.09 6.10
CA TYR A 314 1.54 -16.70 7.05
C TYR A 314 1.69 -17.74 8.14
N PHE A 315 2.82 -17.76 8.85
CA PHE A 315 3.00 -18.70 9.95
C PHE A 315 2.10 -18.34 11.13
N HIS A 316 1.26 -19.28 11.53
CA HIS A 316 0.42 -19.16 12.73
C HIS A 316 0.13 -20.53 13.34
N GLY A 317 -0.08 -20.53 14.64
CA GLY A 317 -0.37 -21.74 15.39
C GLY A 317 -0.64 -21.46 16.86
N THR A 318 -0.70 -22.54 17.64
CA THR A 318 -0.89 -22.46 19.09
C THR A 318 0.37 -22.97 19.80
N VAL A 319 0.81 -22.27 20.84
CA VAL A 319 1.95 -22.67 21.67
C VAL A 319 1.58 -23.89 22.52
N ASP A 320 2.19 -25.03 22.25
CA ASP A 320 1.93 -26.29 22.97
C ASP A 320 2.75 -26.40 24.24
N SER A 321 4.05 -26.16 24.14
CA SER A 321 4.97 -26.25 25.26
C SER A 321 6.11 -25.25 25.15
N VAL A 322 6.70 -24.96 26.29
CA VAL A 322 7.93 -24.19 26.43
C VAL A 322 8.91 -25.01 27.25
N ASP A 323 10.06 -25.27 26.69
CA ASP A 323 11.15 -25.97 27.36
C ASP A 323 12.38 -25.07 27.48
N THR A 324 13.32 -25.45 28.31
CA THR A 324 14.57 -24.70 28.51
C THR A 324 15.74 -25.67 28.41
N ASP A 325 16.70 -25.34 27.57
CA ASP A 325 17.90 -26.17 27.46
C ASP A 325 18.84 -26.00 28.65
N SER A 326 19.93 -26.77 28.68
CA SER A 326 20.92 -26.72 29.75
C SER A 326 21.71 -25.40 29.80
N THR A 327 21.61 -24.56 28.80
CA THR A 327 22.28 -23.26 28.66
C THR A 327 21.37 -22.09 29.03
N GLY A 328 20.07 -22.35 29.28
CA GLY A 328 19.07 -21.36 29.62
C GLY A 328 18.40 -20.72 28.39
N VAL A 329 18.56 -21.33 27.21
CA VAL A 329 17.84 -20.92 25.99
C VAL A 329 16.45 -21.56 25.99
N TYR A 330 15.42 -20.76 25.79
CA TYR A 330 14.05 -21.25 25.69
C TYR A 330 13.76 -21.79 24.30
N THR A 331 13.07 -22.94 24.26
CA THR A 331 12.49 -23.49 23.04
C THR A 331 10.97 -23.49 23.17
N VAL A 332 10.29 -23.09 22.10
CA VAL A 332 8.83 -22.98 22.04
C VAL A 332 8.31 -23.88 20.95
N SER A 333 7.53 -24.90 21.34
CA SER A 333 6.87 -25.81 20.39
C SER A 333 5.48 -25.31 20.05
N ILE A 334 5.16 -25.27 18.75
CA ILE A 334 3.94 -24.70 18.19
C ILE A 334 3.32 -25.67 17.22
N SER A 335 2.06 -26.07 17.45
CA SER A 335 1.26 -26.82 16.49
C SER A 335 0.82 -25.91 15.35
N ALA A 336 1.13 -26.29 14.12
CA ALA A 336 0.68 -25.56 12.92
C ALA A 336 -0.84 -25.73 12.74
N GLU A 337 -1.54 -24.63 12.41
CA GLU A 337 -3.00 -24.63 12.25
C GLU A 337 -3.46 -24.74 10.79
N ALA A 338 -2.55 -24.61 9.81
CA ALA A 338 -2.89 -24.62 8.39
C ALA A 338 -2.14 -25.70 7.64
N ASP A 339 -2.84 -26.37 6.72
CA ASP A 339 -2.29 -27.47 5.89
C ASP A 339 -1.06 -27.05 5.09
N TYR A 340 -0.97 -25.80 4.62
CA TYR A 340 0.20 -25.32 3.88
C TYR A 340 1.46 -25.20 4.76
N LEU A 341 1.32 -25.12 6.08
CA LEU A 341 2.45 -25.10 7.01
C LEU A 341 3.03 -26.51 7.27
N THR A 342 2.32 -27.57 6.90
CA THR A 342 2.81 -28.94 7.06
C THR A 342 3.68 -29.41 5.89
N ASP A 343 3.76 -28.61 4.83
CA ASP A 343 4.58 -28.86 3.63
C ASP A 343 5.76 -27.87 3.59
N LEU A 344 6.98 -28.37 3.83
CA LEU A 344 8.19 -27.54 3.82
C LEU A 344 8.54 -26.97 2.44
N ASN A 345 8.02 -27.53 1.34
CA ASN A 345 8.20 -26.92 0.02
C ASN A 345 7.47 -25.57 -0.09
N LYS A 346 6.39 -25.38 0.70
CA LYS A 346 5.62 -24.13 0.80
C LYS A 346 6.12 -23.19 1.90
N CYS A 347 7.08 -23.64 2.70
CA CYS A 347 7.58 -22.87 3.83
C CYS A 347 8.23 -21.55 3.38
N THR A 348 7.72 -20.44 3.91
CA THR A 348 8.23 -19.07 3.66
C THR A 348 9.01 -18.49 4.84
N LEU A 349 9.10 -19.22 5.97
CA LEU A 349 9.76 -18.74 7.18
C LEU A 349 11.21 -18.33 6.91
N ALA A 350 11.66 -17.24 7.52
CA ALA A 350 13.07 -16.93 7.59
C ALA A 350 13.81 -17.90 8.55
N GLU A 351 15.13 -18.05 8.40
CA GLU A 351 15.93 -18.90 9.28
C GLU A 351 15.94 -18.39 10.72
N SER A 352 15.98 -17.06 10.87
CA SER A 352 15.90 -16.34 12.14
C SER A 352 15.02 -15.12 11.97
N GLY A 353 14.41 -14.64 13.05
CA GLY A 353 13.49 -13.51 12.97
C GLY A 353 12.76 -13.23 14.28
N GLU A 354 11.60 -12.63 14.15
CA GLU A 354 10.71 -12.29 15.27
C GLU A 354 9.45 -13.14 15.23
N ILE A 355 9.05 -13.68 16.39
CA ILE A 355 7.81 -14.41 16.58
C ILE A 355 6.97 -13.75 17.67
N THR A 356 5.70 -13.53 17.39
CA THR A 356 4.73 -12.99 18.35
C THR A 356 4.06 -14.14 19.08
N LEU A 357 4.22 -14.23 20.40
CA LEU A 357 3.53 -15.17 21.27
C LEU A 357 2.44 -14.42 22.06
N GLY A 358 1.18 -14.67 21.72
CA GLY A 358 0.04 -13.94 22.27
C GLY A 358 0.05 -12.46 21.90
N ASN A 359 0.71 -11.62 22.69
CA ASN A 359 0.78 -10.18 22.50
C ASN A 359 2.20 -9.62 22.67
N LYS A 360 3.21 -10.47 22.63
CA LYS A 360 4.60 -10.10 22.84
C LYS A 360 5.50 -10.74 21.80
N GLU A 361 6.45 -9.96 21.33
CA GLU A 361 7.48 -10.35 20.34
C GLU A 361 8.70 -10.94 21.03
N PHE A 362 9.24 -11.98 20.41
CA PHE A 362 10.46 -12.67 20.79
C PHE A 362 11.31 -12.91 19.56
N ASN A 363 12.63 -12.74 19.67
CA ASN A 363 13.57 -13.12 18.62
C ASN A 363 13.84 -14.62 18.68
N TYR A 364 13.88 -15.26 17.50
CA TYR A 364 14.33 -16.64 17.37
C TYR A 364 15.56 -16.73 16.45
N THR A 365 16.44 -17.67 16.76
CA THR A 365 17.72 -17.89 16.04
C THR A 365 17.68 -19.07 15.08
N GLY A 366 16.63 -19.87 15.13
CA GLY A 366 16.41 -21.02 14.29
C GLY A 366 15.13 -21.74 14.68
N TRP A 367 14.74 -22.69 13.84
CA TRP A 367 13.57 -23.54 14.09
C TRP A 367 13.83 -24.96 13.58
N GLU A 368 13.03 -25.89 14.06
CA GLU A 368 12.92 -27.24 13.52
C GLU A 368 11.44 -27.61 13.33
N TYR A 369 11.19 -28.49 12.36
CA TYR A 369 9.86 -29.01 12.07
C TYR A 369 9.84 -30.54 12.13
N ASP A 370 8.94 -31.10 12.90
CA ASP A 370 8.69 -32.54 12.99
C ASP A 370 7.42 -32.88 12.20
N SER A 371 7.58 -33.52 11.04
CA SER A 371 6.47 -33.89 10.18
C SER A 371 5.57 -35.01 10.75
N SER A 372 6.02 -35.74 11.78
CA SER A 372 5.20 -36.78 12.44
C SER A 372 4.18 -36.21 13.41
N THR A 373 4.48 -35.06 14.00
CA THR A 373 3.64 -34.35 14.97
C THR A 373 3.07 -33.04 14.43
N GLU A 374 3.50 -32.63 13.23
CA GLU A 374 3.15 -31.35 12.58
C GLU A 374 3.46 -30.14 13.47
N THR A 375 4.60 -30.23 14.21
CA THR A 375 4.98 -29.25 15.23
C THR A 375 6.26 -28.53 14.83
N TYR A 376 6.25 -27.21 14.91
CA TYR A 376 7.43 -26.36 14.81
C TYR A 376 7.99 -26.08 16.19
N THR A 377 9.31 -26.18 16.38
CA THR A 377 10.02 -25.79 17.59
C THR A 377 10.97 -24.66 17.27
N PHE A 378 10.77 -23.50 17.89
CA PHE A 378 11.58 -22.30 17.73
C PHE A 378 12.59 -22.17 18.86
N TYR A 379 13.84 -21.84 18.52
CA TYR A 379 14.92 -21.54 19.46
C TYR A 379 14.97 -20.03 19.70
N LEU A 380 14.54 -19.58 20.88
CA LEU A 380 14.50 -18.15 21.18
C LEU A 380 15.88 -17.62 21.57
N GLU A 381 16.13 -16.34 21.34
CA GLU A 381 17.28 -15.67 21.92
C GLU A 381 17.19 -15.62 23.45
N GLN A 382 18.36 -15.53 24.13
CA GLN A 382 18.36 -15.36 25.58
C GLN A 382 17.60 -14.10 25.99
N GLY A 383 16.54 -14.28 26.80
CA GLY A 383 15.67 -13.17 27.17
C GLY A 383 14.63 -13.55 28.22
N GLU A 384 13.45 -12.99 28.08
CA GLU A 384 12.35 -13.19 29.01
C GLU A 384 11.73 -14.59 28.87
N ASP A 385 11.17 -15.08 29.97
CA ASP A 385 10.49 -16.38 30.08
C ASP A 385 9.16 -16.39 29.29
N PRO A 386 9.03 -17.21 28.23
CA PRO A 386 7.81 -17.33 27.44
C PRO A 386 6.77 -18.30 27.99
N THR A 387 7.01 -18.94 29.15
CA THR A 387 6.13 -20.01 29.70
C THR A 387 4.67 -19.57 29.90
N GLN A 388 4.45 -18.29 30.17
CA GLN A 388 3.08 -17.74 30.34
C GLN A 388 2.24 -17.73 29.05
N TYR A 389 2.86 -17.98 27.90
CA TYR A 389 2.19 -17.97 26.59
C TYR A 389 1.76 -19.37 26.12
N VAL A 390 1.99 -20.42 26.91
CA VAL A 390 1.46 -21.77 26.63
C VAL A 390 -0.06 -21.71 26.47
N GLY A 391 -0.59 -22.29 25.40
CA GLY A 391 -1.99 -22.23 24.99
C GLY A 391 -2.43 -20.90 24.38
N LYS A 392 -1.49 -19.99 24.06
CA LYS A 392 -1.76 -18.74 23.32
C LYS A 392 -1.39 -18.91 21.84
N THR A 393 -1.89 -18.00 21.04
CA THR A 393 -1.56 -17.93 19.61
C THR A 393 -0.09 -17.54 19.41
N ALA A 394 0.52 -18.14 18.41
CA ALA A 394 1.84 -17.78 17.90
C ALA A 394 1.73 -17.36 16.45
N ALA A 395 2.47 -16.34 16.01
CA ALA A 395 2.47 -15.90 14.63
C ALA A 395 3.81 -15.26 14.24
N ILE A 396 4.18 -15.39 12.95
CA ILE A 396 5.27 -14.65 12.32
C ILE A 396 4.66 -13.88 11.15
N GLY A 397 4.76 -12.55 11.20
CA GLY A 397 4.06 -11.67 10.28
C GLY A 397 2.55 -11.57 10.54
N THR A 398 1.80 -11.18 9.55
CA THR A 398 0.35 -10.93 9.63
C THR A 398 -0.35 -11.39 8.35
N ALA A 399 -1.60 -11.84 8.45
CA ALA A 399 -2.45 -12.13 7.30
C ALA A 399 -2.73 -10.85 6.50
N VAL A 400 -2.39 -10.87 5.23
CA VAL A 400 -2.71 -9.81 4.27
C VAL A 400 -3.50 -10.41 3.12
N ASP A 401 -4.81 -10.14 3.08
CA ASP A 401 -5.74 -10.65 2.07
C ASP A 401 -5.50 -9.96 0.70
N TYR A 402 -4.31 -10.17 0.16
CA TYR A 402 -3.90 -9.71 -1.16
C TYR A 402 -2.76 -10.56 -1.71
N GLN A 403 -2.79 -10.84 -3.01
CA GLN A 403 -1.72 -11.51 -3.74
C GLN A 403 -0.65 -10.48 -4.12
N GLY A 404 0.22 -10.15 -3.16
CA GLY A 404 1.33 -9.21 -3.32
C GLY A 404 2.62 -9.89 -3.76
N ILE A 405 3.73 -9.16 -3.69
CA ILE A 405 5.05 -9.64 -4.09
C ILE A 405 5.47 -10.91 -3.32
N PRO A 406 5.33 -10.97 -1.97
CA PRO A 406 5.71 -12.18 -1.22
C PRO A 406 4.96 -13.44 -1.67
N TYR A 407 3.68 -13.32 -2.02
CA TYR A 407 2.90 -14.43 -2.55
C TYR A 407 3.51 -15.00 -3.84
N TYR A 408 3.85 -14.15 -4.82
CA TYR A 408 4.45 -14.64 -6.08
C TYR A 408 5.85 -15.20 -5.87
N MET A 409 6.64 -14.64 -4.96
CA MET A 409 7.96 -15.18 -4.59
C MET A 409 7.83 -16.57 -3.93
N ALA A 410 6.86 -16.76 -3.04
CA ALA A 410 6.56 -18.04 -2.41
C ALA A 410 6.16 -19.11 -3.43
N GLN A 411 5.28 -18.76 -4.38
CA GLN A 411 4.86 -19.66 -5.45
C GLN A 411 6.02 -20.09 -6.35
N MET A 412 6.95 -19.19 -6.65
CA MET A 412 8.17 -19.52 -7.40
C MET A 412 9.07 -20.47 -6.62
N ASN A 413 9.27 -20.24 -5.32
CA ASN A 413 10.09 -21.10 -4.46
C ASN A 413 9.49 -22.50 -4.33
N GLU A 414 8.17 -22.60 -4.13
CA GLU A 414 7.44 -23.86 -4.08
C GLU A 414 7.70 -24.68 -5.36
N TRP A 415 7.49 -24.06 -6.52
CA TRP A 415 7.71 -24.75 -7.80
C TRP A 415 9.17 -25.20 -7.98
N VAL A 416 10.14 -24.34 -7.68
CA VAL A 416 11.57 -24.66 -7.82
C VAL A 416 11.97 -25.83 -6.90
N ARG A 417 11.45 -25.87 -5.67
CA ARG A 417 11.70 -26.96 -4.72
C ARG A 417 11.09 -28.27 -5.19
N GLU A 418 9.81 -28.28 -5.55
CA GLU A 418 9.10 -29.47 -6.03
C GLU A 418 9.72 -30.00 -7.32
N PHE A 419 10.05 -29.12 -8.27
CA PHE A 419 10.67 -29.47 -9.53
C PHE A 419 12.07 -30.06 -9.32
N SER A 420 12.91 -29.42 -8.53
CA SER A 420 14.25 -29.88 -8.23
C SER A 420 14.23 -31.21 -7.50
N GLN A 421 13.32 -31.36 -6.52
CA GLN A 421 13.16 -32.61 -5.79
C GLN A 421 12.77 -33.75 -6.74
N ALA A 422 11.76 -33.54 -7.61
CA ALA A 422 11.31 -34.57 -8.55
C ALA A 422 12.42 -35.01 -9.53
N MET A 423 13.17 -34.04 -10.09
CA MET A 423 14.27 -34.33 -11.01
C MET A 423 15.43 -35.02 -10.29
N ASN A 424 15.82 -34.53 -9.11
CA ASN A 424 16.94 -35.08 -8.34
C ASN A 424 16.66 -36.49 -7.82
N GLU A 425 15.44 -36.78 -7.35
CA GLU A 425 15.07 -38.14 -6.89
C GLU A 425 15.12 -39.19 -8.00
N ILE A 426 14.90 -38.76 -9.24
CA ILE A 426 15.04 -39.66 -10.41
C ILE A 426 16.51 -39.78 -10.76
N GLU A 427 17.28 -38.69 -10.87
CA GLU A 427 18.69 -38.71 -11.24
C GLU A 427 19.55 -39.49 -10.25
N LEU A 428 19.27 -39.43 -8.94
CA LEU A 428 19.99 -40.20 -7.92
C LEU A 428 19.84 -41.73 -8.05
N LYS A 429 18.93 -42.24 -8.89
CA LYS A 429 18.81 -43.67 -9.20
C LYS A 429 19.78 -44.08 -10.31
N ALA A 430 20.35 -43.10 -11.02
CA ALA A 430 21.22 -43.34 -12.17
C ALA A 430 22.67 -43.68 -11.78
N GLN A 431 23.38 -44.15 -12.74
CA GLN A 431 24.85 -44.20 -12.77
C GLN A 431 25.38 -43.21 -13.81
N ASP A 432 26.49 -42.56 -13.48
CA ASP A 432 27.22 -41.70 -14.42
C ASP A 432 27.92 -42.52 -15.52
N SER A 433 28.46 -41.85 -16.54
CA SER A 433 29.18 -42.50 -17.63
C SER A 433 30.45 -43.26 -17.18
N TYR A 434 30.87 -43.10 -15.94
CA TYR A 434 32.05 -43.74 -15.33
C TYR A 434 31.68 -44.91 -14.40
N GLY A 435 30.36 -45.15 -14.20
CA GLY A 435 29.85 -46.23 -13.34
C GLY A 435 29.77 -45.87 -11.85
N ASN A 436 29.87 -44.56 -11.50
CA ASN A 436 29.60 -44.10 -10.16
C ASN A 436 28.11 -43.78 -9.99
N ALA A 437 27.63 -43.71 -8.74
CA ALA A 437 26.29 -43.20 -8.47
C ALA A 437 26.21 -41.74 -8.93
N ALA A 438 25.11 -41.36 -9.61
CA ALA A 438 24.88 -39.99 -10.04
C ALA A 438 24.67 -39.07 -8.82
N GLU A 439 25.02 -37.80 -9.00
CA GLU A 439 24.75 -36.71 -8.04
C GLU A 439 23.40 -36.09 -8.33
N VAL A 440 22.94 -35.15 -7.49
CA VAL A 440 21.75 -34.33 -7.75
C VAL A 440 21.98 -33.45 -8.98
N LEU A 441 20.96 -33.27 -9.82
CA LEU A 441 21.02 -32.44 -11.03
C LEU A 441 20.92 -30.96 -10.69
N PHE A 442 19.93 -30.61 -9.89
CA PHE A 442 19.71 -29.24 -9.43
C PHE A 442 20.18 -29.04 -8.00
N THR A 443 20.79 -27.91 -7.74
CA THR A 443 21.40 -27.52 -6.46
C THR A 443 20.98 -26.09 -6.08
N GLY A 444 21.32 -25.66 -4.88
CA GLY A 444 21.20 -24.26 -4.47
C GLY A 444 22.57 -23.62 -4.28
N THR A 445 22.83 -22.47 -4.89
CA THR A 445 24.05 -21.72 -4.61
C THR A 445 24.04 -21.22 -3.17
N ASN A 446 25.09 -21.48 -2.41
CA ASN A 446 25.23 -20.95 -1.06
C ASN A 446 25.85 -19.55 -1.12
N ILE A 447 25.10 -18.54 -0.69
CA ILE A 447 25.55 -17.13 -0.73
C ILE A 447 26.71 -16.86 0.22
N THR A 448 26.81 -17.63 1.31
CA THR A 448 27.87 -17.47 2.32
C THR A 448 29.15 -18.22 1.98
N ASP A 449 29.03 -19.31 1.22
CA ASP A 449 30.15 -20.12 0.75
C ASP A 449 29.85 -20.69 -0.62
N SER A 450 30.32 -20.02 -1.66
CA SER A 450 30.08 -20.43 -3.06
C SER A 450 30.75 -21.76 -3.42
N ASP A 451 31.72 -22.21 -2.63
CA ASP A 451 32.44 -23.47 -2.85
C ASP A 451 31.70 -24.67 -2.20
N ASP A 452 30.65 -24.40 -1.38
CA ASP A 452 29.83 -25.43 -0.72
C ASP A 452 28.34 -25.23 -1.04
N PRO A 453 27.88 -25.61 -2.25
CA PRO A 453 26.48 -25.46 -2.65
C PRO A 453 25.58 -26.41 -1.85
N TYR A 454 24.30 -26.04 -1.73
CA TYR A 454 23.28 -26.92 -1.14
C TYR A 454 23.01 -28.10 -2.06
N MET A 455 23.40 -29.29 -1.58
CA MET A 455 23.24 -30.59 -2.27
C MET A 455 22.12 -31.44 -1.66
N PHE A 456 21.39 -30.87 -0.68
CA PHE A 456 20.27 -31.50 0.04
C PHE A 456 20.67 -32.80 0.79
N ALA A 457 21.92 -32.84 1.24
CA ALA A 457 22.50 -34.01 1.89
C ALA A 457 21.76 -34.39 3.17
N ASP A 458 21.34 -33.43 3.99
CA ASP A 458 20.59 -33.69 5.22
C ASP A 458 19.17 -34.18 4.92
N TYR A 459 18.53 -33.67 3.86
CA TYR A 459 17.23 -34.16 3.41
C TYR A 459 17.29 -35.66 3.08
N TYR A 460 18.25 -36.11 2.26
CA TYR A 460 18.39 -37.51 1.88
C TYR A 460 18.86 -38.38 3.06
N ALA A 461 19.68 -37.85 3.96
CA ALA A 461 20.08 -38.55 5.18
C ALA A 461 18.87 -38.79 6.11
N ASN A 462 18.03 -37.80 6.28
CA ASN A 462 16.79 -37.88 7.07
C ASN A 462 15.83 -38.90 6.44
N LEU A 463 15.62 -38.83 5.13
CA LEU A 463 14.78 -39.76 4.38
C LEU A 463 15.25 -41.22 4.57
N ASN A 464 16.57 -41.49 4.42
CA ASN A 464 17.17 -42.82 4.55
C ASN A 464 17.14 -43.32 6.00
N SER A 465 17.25 -42.45 7.00
CA SER A 465 17.20 -42.82 8.41
C SER A 465 15.79 -42.93 8.97
N GLY A 466 14.77 -42.51 8.22
CA GLY A 466 13.38 -42.38 8.66
C GLY A 466 13.20 -41.29 9.71
N SER A 467 14.06 -40.27 9.72
CA SER A 467 13.89 -39.07 10.55
C SER A 467 12.73 -38.22 10.03
N THR A 468 11.92 -37.73 10.96
CA THR A 468 10.77 -36.84 10.69
C THR A 468 11.07 -35.37 10.97
N VAL A 469 12.26 -35.10 11.51
CA VAL A 469 12.66 -33.74 11.93
C VAL A 469 13.57 -33.11 10.88
N THR A 470 13.24 -31.90 10.45
CA THR A 470 14.06 -31.03 9.58
C THR A 470 14.32 -29.70 10.29
N LYS A 471 15.56 -29.24 10.31
CA LYS A 471 15.96 -27.98 10.94
C LYS A 471 16.15 -26.88 9.90
N SER A 472 15.98 -25.64 10.32
CA SER A 472 16.26 -24.47 9.48
C SER A 472 17.73 -24.37 9.04
N SER A 473 18.65 -25.02 9.77
CA SER A 473 20.09 -25.09 9.45
C SER A 473 20.47 -26.25 8.51
N ASP A 474 19.56 -27.21 8.30
CA ASP A 474 19.86 -28.40 7.50
C ASP A 474 20.04 -28.07 6.02
N ASP A 475 20.92 -28.80 5.35
CA ASP A 475 21.04 -28.81 3.89
C ASP A 475 19.85 -29.59 3.29
N SER A 476 18.74 -28.85 3.13
CA SER A 476 17.44 -29.38 2.70
C SER A 476 16.81 -28.48 1.63
N TYR A 477 15.75 -28.97 0.97
CA TYR A 477 15.03 -28.22 -0.06
C TYR A 477 14.44 -26.88 0.44
N TYR A 478 14.26 -26.72 1.74
CA TYR A 478 13.91 -25.43 2.33
C TYR A 478 14.94 -24.31 1.99
N LYS A 479 16.25 -24.66 1.90
CA LYS A 479 17.31 -23.71 1.51
C LYS A 479 17.24 -23.27 0.06
N LEU A 480 16.55 -24.04 -0.79
CA LEU A 480 16.40 -23.74 -2.20
C LEU A 480 15.32 -22.67 -2.41
N THR A 481 15.67 -21.62 -3.11
CA THR A 481 14.79 -20.54 -3.53
C THR A 481 15.03 -20.21 -4.99
N ALA A 482 14.13 -19.49 -5.63
CA ALA A 482 14.33 -18.99 -6.99
C ALA A 482 15.60 -18.12 -7.15
N ALA A 483 16.08 -17.52 -6.06
CA ALA A 483 17.29 -16.70 -6.07
C ALA A 483 18.59 -17.48 -6.23
N ASN A 484 18.65 -18.68 -5.65
CA ASN A 484 19.88 -19.50 -5.59
C ASN A 484 19.77 -20.81 -6.38
N PHE A 485 18.70 -20.99 -7.12
CA PHE A 485 18.48 -22.16 -7.97
C PHE A 485 19.57 -22.28 -9.02
N SER A 486 20.24 -23.43 -9.10
CA SER A 486 21.37 -23.65 -10.00
C SER A 486 21.46 -25.11 -10.45
N VAL A 487 22.16 -25.35 -11.56
CA VAL A 487 22.55 -26.70 -12.00
C VAL A 487 23.80 -27.11 -11.22
N ASN A 488 23.98 -28.41 -11.00
CA ASN A 488 25.16 -28.96 -10.33
C ASN A 488 26.45 -28.62 -11.11
N ALA A 489 27.32 -27.83 -10.51
CA ALA A 489 28.57 -27.38 -11.11
C ALA A 489 29.50 -28.55 -11.52
N ASN A 490 29.43 -29.69 -10.83
CA ASN A 490 30.17 -30.89 -11.22
C ASN A 490 29.70 -31.45 -12.55
N MET A 491 28.38 -31.40 -12.84
CA MET A 491 27.80 -31.84 -14.10
C MET A 491 28.06 -30.83 -15.23
N GLU A 492 28.04 -29.55 -14.93
CA GLU A 492 28.41 -28.50 -15.90
C GLU A 492 29.89 -28.62 -16.31
N ALA A 493 30.78 -28.96 -15.37
CA ALA A 493 32.19 -29.13 -15.66
C ALA A 493 32.47 -30.43 -16.46
N ASP A 494 31.65 -31.45 -16.27
CA ASP A 494 31.79 -32.77 -16.93
C ASP A 494 30.39 -33.39 -17.11
N ALA A 495 29.82 -33.20 -18.32
CA ALA A 495 28.51 -33.75 -18.68
C ALA A 495 28.43 -35.29 -18.64
N GLY A 496 29.55 -35.97 -18.55
CA GLY A 496 29.59 -37.42 -18.33
C GLY A 496 29.07 -37.85 -16.95
N LYS A 497 28.97 -36.91 -15.98
CA LYS A 497 28.39 -37.17 -14.65
C LYS A 497 26.86 -37.21 -14.64
N PHE A 498 26.21 -36.69 -15.68
CA PHE A 498 24.75 -36.82 -15.83
C PHE A 498 24.41 -38.28 -16.24
N GLY A 499 23.61 -38.92 -15.41
CA GLY A 499 23.21 -40.33 -15.58
C GLY A 499 22.02 -40.46 -16.54
N THR A 500 22.02 -41.50 -17.37
CA THR A 500 20.93 -41.81 -18.31
C THR A 500 20.26 -43.15 -18.05
N THR A 501 20.92 -43.99 -17.25
CA THR A 501 20.47 -45.34 -16.91
C THR A 501 20.78 -45.68 -15.46
N ALA A 502 19.99 -46.57 -14.88
CA ALA A 502 20.24 -47.09 -13.53
C ALA A 502 21.42 -48.08 -13.49
N ASP A 503 21.76 -48.76 -14.59
CA ASP A 503 22.89 -49.69 -14.70
C ASP A 503 23.63 -49.47 -16.03
N ILE A 504 24.84 -48.96 -15.96
CA ILE A 504 25.69 -48.74 -17.15
C ILE A 504 26.02 -50.03 -17.90
N SER A 505 25.89 -51.21 -17.26
CA SER A 505 26.11 -52.49 -17.91
C SER A 505 25.05 -52.83 -18.97
N ASP A 506 23.91 -52.13 -18.98
CA ASP A 506 22.86 -52.27 -20.00
C ASP A 506 23.26 -51.66 -21.36
N GLY A 507 24.37 -50.91 -21.39
CA GLY A 507 24.98 -50.36 -22.61
C GLY A 507 24.79 -48.84 -22.75
N GLU A 508 25.53 -48.25 -23.71
CA GLU A 508 25.56 -46.81 -23.94
C GLU A 508 24.21 -46.23 -24.42
N ASP A 509 23.32 -47.07 -24.95
CA ASP A 509 22.00 -46.68 -25.44
C ASP A 509 20.88 -46.85 -24.39
N ALA A 510 21.23 -47.24 -23.15
CA ALA A 510 20.26 -47.37 -22.07
C ALA A 510 19.76 -45.96 -21.60
N GLN A 511 18.46 -45.82 -21.42
CA GLN A 511 17.80 -44.52 -21.30
C GLN A 511 16.60 -44.52 -20.33
N ASP A 512 16.51 -45.52 -19.46
CA ASP A 512 15.41 -45.72 -18.51
C ASP A 512 15.22 -44.55 -17.55
N ILE A 513 16.30 -43.94 -17.05
CA ILE A 513 16.28 -42.78 -16.20
C ILE A 513 15.86 -41.52 -16.98
N THR A 514 16.41 -41.36 -18.21
CA THR A 514 16.01 -40.21 -19.05
C THR A 514 14.53 -40.27 -19.44
N GLU A 515 13.97 -41.47 -19.66
CA GLU A 515 12.55 -41.68 -19.90
C GLU A 515 11.72 -41.24 -18.67
N GLU A 516 12.16 -41.59 -17.44
CA GLU A 516 11.50 -41.20 -16.21
C GLU A 516 11.59 -39.66 -15.98
N LEU A 517 12.72 -39.04 -16.27
CA LEU A 517 12.92 -37.58 -16.22
C LEU A 517 11.98 -36.83 -17.18
N LEU A 518 11.78 -37.33 -18.40
CA LEU A 518 10.87 -36.73 -19.38
C LEU A 518 9.42 -36.70 -18.91
N LEU A 519 8.99 -37.63 -18.06
CA LEU A 519 7.64 -37.68 -17.52
C LEU A 519 7.38 -36.53 -16.52
N VAL A 520 8.40 -35.97 -15.86
CA VAL A 520 8.26 -34.88 -14.91
C VAL A 520 7.60 -33.63 -15.55
N LYS A 521 7.80 -33.45 -16.86
CA LYS A 521 7.21 -32.33 -17.61
C LYS A 521 5.69 -32.25 -17.47
N SER A 522 4.99 -33.36 -17.63
CA SER A 522 3.54 -33.38 -17.82
C SER A 522 2.79 -34.34 -16.91
N ASP A 523 3.49 -35.26 -16.24
CA ASP A 523 2.88 -36.27 -15.36
C ASP A 523 2.74 -35.68 -13.94
N LYS A 524 1.49 -35.49 -13.52
CA LYS A 524 1.12 -34.92 -12.20
C LYS A 524 1.44 -35.87 -11.03
N ASP A 525 1.64 -37.17 -11.31
CA ASP A 525 2.05 -38.12 -10.29
C ASP A 525 3.57 -38.02 -10.00
N LYS A 526 4.35 -37.43 -10.91
CA LYS A 526 5.77 -37.18 -10.73
C LYS A 526 6.06 -35.84 -10.11
N MET A 527 5.35 -34.80 -10.56
CA MET A 527 5.39 -33.46 -10.01
C MET A 527 4.02 -32.78 -10.17
N SER A 528 3.49 -32.20 -9.10
CA SER A 528 2.22 -31.50 -9.12
C SER A 528 2.33 -30.17 -8.39
N PHE A 529 2.22 -29.06 -9.12
CA PHE A 529 2.14 -27.72 -8.57
C PHE A 529 0.68 -27.25 -8.58
N ARG A 530 0.07 -27.06 -7.41
CA ARG A 530 -1.35 -26.62 -7.25
C ARG A 530 -2.33 -27.49 -8.07
N GLY A 531 -2.03 -28.78 -8.22
CA GLY A 531 -2.84 -29.71 -9.02
C GLY A 531 -2.63 -29.59 -10.55
N CYS A 532 -1.69 -28.78 -11.00
CA CYS A 532 -1.24 -28.64 -12.37
C CYS A 532 0.08 -29.40 -12.60
N SER A 533 0.45 -29.71 -13.85
CA SER A 533 1.76 -30.27 -14.20
C SER A 533 2.87 -29.21 -14.12
N ALA A 534 4.14 -29.63 -14.18
CA ALA A 534 5.27 -28.72 -14.15
C ALA A 534 5.21 -27.65 -15.26
N GLU A 535 4.80 -28.03 -16.48
CA GLU A 535 4.68 -27.11 -17.62
C GLU A 535 3.51 -26.13 -17.52
N GLU A 536 2.50 -26.44 -16.70
CA GLU A 536 1.33 -25.58 -16.48
C GLU A 536 1.57 -24.50 -15.40
N PHE A 537 2.74 -24.50 -14.73
CA PHE A 537 3.08 -23.53 -13.67
C PHE A 537 2.84 -22.09 -14.07
N LEU A 538 3.38 -21.66 -15.21
CA LEU A 538 3.25 -20.29 -15.67
C LEU A 538 1.79 -19.90 -15.90
N GLN A 539 0.95 -20.84 -16.39
CA GLN A 539 -0.46 -20.56 -16.60
C GLN A 539 -1.21 -20.32 -15.28
N CYS A 540 -0.83 -21.00 -14.21
CA CYS A 540 -1.36 -20.77 -12.87
C CYS A 540 -0.99 -19.36 -12.39
N ILE A 541 0.29 -18.99 -12.44
CA ILE A 541 0.78 -17.67 -12.00
C ILE A 541 0.22 -16.52 -12.85
N ILE A 542 0.29 -16.64 -14.18
CA ILE A 542 -0.26 -15.61 -15.09
C ILE A 542 -1.76 -15.42 -14.86
N SER A 543 -2.50 -16.50 -14.59
CA SER A 543 -3.94 -16.39 -14.33
C SER A 543 -4.22 -15.59 -13.06
N ASP A 544 -3.46 -15.84 -11.99
CA ASP A 544 -3.58 -15.08 -10.73
C ASP A 544 -3.21 -13.60 -10.93
N VAL A 545 -2.07 -13.33 -11.58
CA VAL A 545 -1.60 -11.97 -11.88
C VAL A 545 -2.61 -11.22 -12.76
N ALA A 546 -3.07 -11.86 -13.86
CA ALA A 546 -4.03 -11.24 -14.77
C ALA A 546 -5.39 -10.95 -14.11
N LEU A 547 -5.85 -11.84 -13.21
CA LEU A 547 -7.07 -11.62 -12.43
C LEU A 547 -6.91 -10.42 -11.50
N SER A 548 -5.82 -10.35 -10.76
CA SER A 548 -5.50 -9.26 -9.84
C SER A 548 -5.32 -7.92 -10.57
N THR A 549 -4.59 -7.91 -11.71
CA THR A 549 -4.42 -6.73 -12.59
C THR A 549 -5.76 -6.25 -13.14
N ARG A 550 -6.59 -7.17 -13.63
CA ARG A 550 -7.91 -6.84 -14.17
C ARG A 550 -8.83 -6.28 -13.09
N SER A 551 -8.80 -6.86 -11.90
CA SER A 551 -9.55 -6.38 -10.74
C SER A 551 -9.12 -4.95 -10.38
N ALA A 552 -7.83 -4.71 -10.19
CA ALA A 552 -7.26 -3.40 -9.87
C ALA A 552 -7.63 -2.36 -10.94
N THR A 553 -7.47 -2.70 -12.24
CA THR A 553 -7.83 -1.83 -13.36
C THR A 553 -9.33 -1.49 -13.38
N THR A 554 -10.19 -2.47 -13.13
CA THR A 554 -11.65 -2.28 -13.11
C THR A 554 -12.07 -1.33 -11.99
N PHE A 555 -11.53 -1.53 -10.78
CA PHE A 555 -11.82 -0.67 -9.63
C PHE A 555 -11.24 0.73 -9.81
N THR A 556 -10.01 0.88 -10.30
CA THR A 556 -9.42 2.20 -10.62
C THR A 556 -10.31 2.98 -11.59
N ASN A 557 -10.76 2.36 -12.68
CA ASN A 557 -11.66 2.99 -13.63
C ASN A 557 -13.01 3.38 -13.01
N ASN A 558 -13.58 2.51 -12.17
CA ASN A 558 -14.85 2.78 -11.49
C ASN A 558 -14.71 3.98 -10.53
N TYR A 559 -13.68 3.98 -9.66
CA TYR A 559 -13.46 5.08 -8.71
C TYR A 559 -13.06 6.38 -9.42
N THR A 560 -12.37 6.34 -10.56
CA THR A 560 -12.09 7.51 -11.41
C THR A 560 -13.40 8.11 -11.95
N ASN A 561 -14.32 7.28 -12.44
CA ASN A 561 -15.62 7.74 -12.92
C ASN A 561 -16.46 8.35 -11.79
N ILE A 562 -16.47 7.71 -10.62
CA ILE A 562 -17.15 8.22 -9.42
C ILE A 562 -16.51 9.54 -8.97
N SER A 563 -15.17 9.64 -8.94
CA SER A 563 -14.43 10.87 -8.63
C SER A 563 -14.83 12.01 -9.55
N SER A 564 -14.90 11.75 -10.86
CA SER A 564 -15.33 12.73 -11.85
C SER A 564 -16.78 13.20 -11.61
N ALA A 565 -17.68 12.30 -11.24
CA ALA A 565 -19.06 12.63 -10.93
C ALA A 565 -19.18 13.45 -9.63
N ILE A 566 -18.46 13.07 -8.57
CA ILE A 566 -18.43 13.81 -7.30
C ILE A 566 -17.83 15.19 -7.50
N THR A 567 -16.72 15.32 -8.25
CA THR A 567 -16.08 16.59 -8.57
C THR A 567 -17.03 17.53 -9.31
N LYS A 568 -17.79 17.02 -10.28
CA LYS A 568 -18.84 17.83 -10.96
C LYS A 568 -19.93 18.28 -9.99
N GLN A 569 -20.39 17.43 -9.08
CA GLN A 569 -21.37 17.79 -8.06
C GLN A 569 -20.81 18.81 -7.07
N ARG A 570 -19.56 18.66 -6.64
CA ARG A 570 -18.84 19.59 -5.76
C ARG A 570 -18.70 20.97 -6.42
N LEU A 571 -18.28 21.01 -7.69
CA LEU A 571 -18.15 22.23 -8.49
C LEU A 571 -19.51 22.90 -8.75
N SER A 572 -20.59 22.13 -8.93
CA SER A 572 -21.93 22.71 -9.13
C SER A 572 -22.42 23.51 -7.90
N VAL A 573 -21.89 23.20 -6.71
CA VAL A 573 -22.20 23.93 -5.45
C VAL A 573 -21.17 25.01 -5.16
N SER A 574 -19.89 24.66 -5.18
CA SER A 574 -18.78 25.51 -4.71
C SER A 574 -18.03 26.22 -5.83
N GLY A 575 -18.24 25.82 -7.08
CA GLY A 575 -17.53 26.39 -8.22
C GLY A 575 -18.00 27.79 -8.59
N VAL A 576 -17.15 28.52 -9.26
CA VAL A 576 -17.47 29.84 -9.84
C VAL A 576 -18.00 29.63 -11.24
N ASP A 577 -19.20 30.15 -11.51
CA ASP A 577 -19.78 30.25 -12.86
C ASP A 577 -19.51 31.64 -13.42
N ASN A 578 -18.68 31.72 -14.48
CA ASN A 578 -18.30 32.98 -15.09
C ASN A 578 -19.49 33.79 -15.62
N ASP A 579 -20.50 33.14 -16.15
CA ASP A 579 -21.69 33.82 -16.72
C ASP A 579 -22.56 34.41 -15.59
N GLU A 580 -22.72 33.63 -14.49
CA GLU A 580 -23.44 34.11 -13.30
C GLU A 580 -22.70 35.27 -12.64
N GLU A 581 -21.36 35.15 -12.46
CA GLU A 581 -20.57 36.22 -11.84
C GLU A 581 -20.49 37.49 -12.74
N ALA A 582 -20.43 37.32 -14.07
CA ALA A 582 -20.50 38.47 -14.99
C ALA A 582 -21.84 39.23 -14.87
N LEU A 583 -22.96 38.48 -14.75
CA LEU A 583 -24.28 39.08 -14.50
C LEU A 583 -24.32 39.79 -13.14
N ASN A 584 -23.78 39.16 -12.12
CA ASN A 584 -23.68 39.75 -10.77
C ASN A 584 -22.82 41.02 -10.77
N LEU A 585 -21.72 41.04 -11.52
CA LEU A 585 -20.85 42.21 -11.66
C LEU A 585 -21.64 43.41 -12.19
N VAL A 586 -22.39 43.23 -13.28
CA VAL A 586 -23.23 44.28 -13.87
C VAL A 586 -24.29 44.76 -12.87
N ARG A 587 -24.98 43.82 -12.21
CA ARG A 587 -26.01 44.11 -11.21
C ARG A 587 -25.47 44.93 -10.03
N TYR A 588 -24.33 44.55 -9.50
CA TYR A 588 -23.72 45.26 -8.38
C TYR A 588 -23.13 46.62 -8.80
N GLN A 589 -22.63 46.71 -10.04
CA GLN A 589 -22.19 47.99 -10.62
C GLN A 589 -23.35 48.98 -10.76
N GLU A 590 -24.52 48.51 -11.22
CA GLU A 590 -25.73 49.33 -11.29
C GLU A 590 -26.21 49.78 -9.89
N ALA A 591 -26.19 48.83 -8.91
CA ALA A 591 -26.56 49.15 -7.52
C ALA A 591 -25.61 50.21 -6.91
N TYR A 592 -24.29 50.07 -7.18
CA TYR A 592 -23.29 51.07 -6.75
C TYR A 592 -23.56 52.44 -7.35
N ASN A 593 -23.83 52.52 -8.66
CA ASN A 593 -24.12 53.74 -9.38
C ASN A 593 -25.39 54.41 -8.86
N LEU A 594 -26.45 53.65 -8.58
CA LEU A 594 -27.71 54.15 -8.03
C LEU A 594 -27.53 54.71 -6.60
N ALA A 595 -26.80 53.98 -5.74
CA ALA A 595 -26.48 54.42 -4.39
C ALA A 595 -25.62 55.72 -4.41
N SER A 596 -24.64 55.81 -5.30
CA SER A 596 -23.81 56.99 -5.51
C SER A 596 -24.65 58.21 -5.95
N LYS A 597 -25.57 57.97 -6.90
CA LYS A 597 -26.47 59.04 -7.38
C LYS A 597 -27.43 59.50 -6.28
N MET A 598 -27.92 58.58 -5.43
CA MET A 598 -28.74 58.92 -4.28
C MET A 598 -27.97 59.79 -3.28
N ILE A 599 -26.68 59.50 -3.03
CA ILE A 599 -25.82 60.34 -2.19
C ILE A 599 -25.70 61.76 -2.77
N GLN A 600 -25.47 61.90 -4.09
CA GLN A 600 -25.37 63.18 -4.75
C GLN A 600 -26.67 64.03 -4.56
N VAL A 601 -27.82 63.42 -4.84
CA VAL A 601 -29.12 64.07 -4.68
C VAL A 601 -29.36 64.48 -3.22
N MET A 602 -29.03 63.59 -2.27
CA MET A 602 -29.15 63.91 -0.85
C MET A 602 -28.20 65.04 -0.43
N THR A 603 -26.99 65.06 -0.95
CA THR A 603 -26.02 66.16 -0.70
C THR A 603 -26.55 67.49 -1.24
N GLU A 604 -27.07 67.50 -2.47
CA GLU A 604 -27.70 68.73 -3.03
C GLU A 604 -28.89 69.24 -2.19
N ILE A 605 -29.72 68.32 -1.68
CA ILE A 605 -30.84 68.70 -0.78
C ILE A 605 -30.31 69.29 0.52
N TYR A 606 -29.26 68.70 1.09
CA TYR A 606 -28.67 69.25 2.33
C TYR A 606 -27.93 70.54 2.12
N ASP A 607 -27.25 70.74 1.01
CA ASP A 607 -26.61 72.02 0.66
C ASP A 607 -27.64 73.13 0.56
N ARG A 608 -28.77 72.90 -0.11
CA ARG A 608 -29.87 73.88 -0.16
C ARG A 608 -30.48 74.13 1.20
N LEU A 609 -30.67 73.08 2.02
CA LEU A 609 -31.24 73.27 3.36
C LEU A 609 -30.32 74.10 4.26
N ILE A 610 -29.01 73.91 4.20
CA ILE A 610 -28.02 74.59 5.03
C ILE A 610 -27.74 75.99 4.51
N LEU A 611 -27.54 76.15 3.18
CA LEU A 611 -27.11 77.41 2.59
C LEU A 611 -28.27 78.38 2.30
N GLU A 612 -29.46 77.85 1.93
CA GLU A 612 -30.59 78.66 1.50
C GLU A 612 -31.64 78.88 2.60
N THR A 613 -31.77 78.01 3.61
CA THR A 613 -32.79 78.18 4.68
C THR A 613 -32.21 78.63 6.03
N GLY A 614 -30.88 78.66 6.19
CA GLY A 614 -30.21 79.19 7.37
C GLY A 614 -30.47 78.47 8.68
N VAL A 615 -30.76 77.15 8.62
CA VAL A 615 -30.98 76.27 9.78
C VAL A 615 -29.71 75.52 10.17
#